data_9133992bee31237bb9b36f515bc3f8bf
#
_entry.id   9133992bee31237bb9b36f515bc3f8bf
#
_cell.length_a   1.000
_cell.length_b   1.000
_cell.length_c   1.000
_cell.angle_alpha   90.00
_cell.angle_beta   90.00
_cell.angle_gamma   90.00
#
_symmetry.space_group_name_H-M   'P 1'
#
loop_
_entity.id
_entity.type
_entity.pdbx_description
1 polymer ?
#
loop_
_entity_poly.entity_id
_entity_poly.type
_entity_poly.pdbx_seq_one_letter_code
_entity_poly.pdbx_strand_id
1 'polypeptide(L)'
;MYKRQAQTSEVRGEPLRSNRWREVCVFADGEVDRSPTGTGVSGLASLHYAKGVVGINEPFVVESILGTTFTGEVVEVTTFGPFPAVVPRVTGTAYIVGRNELLIDPDDPLGQGFLLR
;
A
#
# COMPACT_ATOMS: atom_id res chain seq x y z
N MET A 1 -2.20 -14.21 2.36
CA MET A 1 -2.15 -12.83 2.86
C MET A 1 -3.55 -12.39 3.24
N TYR A 2 -3.82 -12.20 4.52
CA TYR A 2 -5.11 -11.72 5.01
C TYR A 2 -5.04 -10.22 5.23
N LYS A 3 -5.89 -9.47 4.57
CA LYS A 3 -6.04 -8.03 4.79
C LYS A 3 -7.34 -7.79 5.56
N ARG A 4 -7.24 -7.25 6.77
CA ARG A 4 -8.38 -6.69 7.47
C ARG A 4 -8.35 -5.17 7.29
N GLN A 5 -9.35 -4.66 6.60
CA GLN A 5 -9.60 -3.22 6.52
C GLN A 5 -10.59 -2.86 7.62
N ALA A 6 -10.18 -1.98 8.50
CA ALA A 6 -11.08 -1.37 9.46
C ALA A 6 -11.36 0.07 9.04
N GLN A 7 -12.58 0.35 8.61
CA GLN A 7 -13.07 1.73 8.58
C GLN A 7 -13.31 2.14 10.03
N THR A 8 -12.55 3.09 10.51
CA THR A 8 -12.84 3.70 11.81
C THR A 8 -13.35 5.11 11.59
N SER A 9 -14.53 5.36 12.14
CA SER A 9 -15.18 6.67 12.13
C SER A 9 -14.60 7.66 13.14
N GLU A 10 -13.67 7.25 13.98
CA GLU A 10 -13.08 8.12 14.99
C GLU A 10 -11.58 7.89 15.12
N VAL A 11 -10.82 8.89 14.76
CA VAL A 11 -9.44 9.03 15.17
C VAL A 11 -9.34 10.26 16.06
N ARG A 12 -9.27 10.04 17.39
CA ARG A 12 -8.90 11.03 18.42
C ARG A 12 -9.66 12.36 18.36
N GLY A 13 -11.01 12.32 18.29
CA GLY A 13 -11.83 13.53 18.50
C GLY A 13 -11.77 14.59 17.40
N GLU A 14 -11.12 14.34 16.28
CA GLU A 14 -11.22 15.21 15.11
C GLU A 14 -12.43 14.81 14.25
N PRO A 15 -13.19 15.79 13.73
CA PRO A 15 -14.28 15.50 12.83
C PRO A 15 -13.73 14.79 11.58
N LEU A 16 -14.36 13.66 11.22
CA LEU A 16 -14.06 12.88 10.04
C LEU A 16 -13.96 13.76 8.79
N ARG A 17 -12.82 13.72 8.17
CA ARG A 17 -12.74 14.03 6.75
C ARG A 17 -13.23 12.80 6.00
N SER A 18 -14.15 12.98 5.08
CA SER A 18 -14.82 11.93 4.31
C SER A 18 -13.88 11.05 3.45
N ASN A 19 -12.57 11.34 3.45
CA ASN A 19 -11.54 10.70 2.63
C ASN A 19 -10.36 10.12 3.45
N ARG A 20 -10.60 9.72 4.71
CA ARG A 20 -9.56 9.12 5.57
C ARG A 20 -9.98 7.74 6.05
N TRP A 21 -9.09 6.77 5.89
CA TRP A 21 -9.29 5.37 6.30
C TRP A 21 -8.12 4.87 7.12
N ARG A 22 -8.31 3.77 7.81
CA ARG A 22 -7.25 3.05 8.50
C ARG A 22 -7.20 1.62 7.99
N GLU A 23 -5.99 1.13 7.76
CA GLU A 23 -5.73 -0.21 7.26
C GLU A 23 -4.67 -0.91 8.12
N VAL A 24 -4.87 -2.21 8.33
CA VAL A 24 -3.87 -3.09 8.93
C VAL A 24 -3.63 -4.25 7.97
N CYS A 25 -2.40 -4.39 7.49
CA CYS A 25 -1.99 -5.55 6.72
C CYS A 25 -1.33 -6.57 7.64
N VAL A 26 -1.91 -7.76 7.68
CA VAL A 26 -1.37 -8.91 8.41
C VAL A 26 -0.96 -9.96 7.39
N PHE A 27 0.26 -10.47 7.47
CA PHE A 27 0.81 -11.45 6.55
C PHE A 27 1.63 -12.51 7.29
N ALA A 28 1.95 -13.61 6.59
CA ALA A 28 2.64 -14.78 7.14
C ALA A 28 2.03 -15.25 8.47
N ASP A 29 2.82 -15.48 9.47
CA ASP A 29 2.43 -16.01 10.78
C ASP A 29 1.91 -14.91 11.75
N GLY A 30 1.22 -13.92 11.24
CA GLY A 30 0.64 -12.84 12.05
C GLY A 30 1.51 -11.58 12.12
N GLU A 31 2.48 -11.46 11.23
CA GLU A 31 3.29 -10.26 11.10
C GLU A 31 2.46 -9.08 10.60
N VAL A 32 2.61 -7.94 11.25
CA VAL A 32 1.86 -6.72 10.97
C VAL A 32 2.75 -5.72 10.26
N ASP A 33 2.29 -5.21 9.11
CA ASP A 33 2.96 -4.11 8.44
C ASP A 33 2.83 -2.83 9.28
N ARG A 34 3.95 -2.15 9.49
CA ARG A 34 3.98 -0.84 10.15
C ARG A 34 3.54 0.30 9.23
N SER A 35 3.52 0.08 7.92
CA SER A 35 3.01 1.02 6.92
C SER A 35 1.56 0.73 6.55
N PRO A 36 0.87 1.65 5.86
CA PRO A 36 -0.45 1.36 5.29
C PRO A 36 -0.45 0.31 4.19
N THR A 37 0.70 -0.17 3.73
CA THR A 37 0.89 -1.17 2.67
C THR A 37 0.46 -0.68 1.29
N GLY A 38 1.42 -0.55 0.36
CA GLY A 38 1.15 -0.05 -1.00
C GLY A 38 0.10 -0.84 -1.77
N THR A 39 0.14 -2.19 -1.70
CA THR A 39 -0.87 -3.05 -2.32
C THR A 39 -2.24 -2.95 -1.65
N GLY A 40 -2.29 -2.68 -0.33
CA GLY A 40 -3.52 -2.43 0.41
C GLY A 40 -4.19 -1.15 -0.05
N VAL A 41 -3.45 -0.07 -0.06
CA VAL A 41 -3.93 1.24 -0.53
C VAL A 41 -4.37 1.18 -1.99
N SER A 42 -3.66 0.44 -2.85
CA SER A 42 -4.05 0.24 -4.26
C SER A 42 -5.37 -0.54 -4.38
N GLY A 43 -5.54 -1.59 -3.58
CA GLY A 43 -6.81 -2.33 -3.53
C GLY A 43 -7.96 -1.48 -3.01
N LEU A 44 -7.68 -0.63 -2.01
CA LEU A 44 -8.66 0.30 -1.46
C LEU A 44 -9.07 1.35 -2.50
N ALA A 45 -8.12 1.88 -3.29
CA ALA A 45 -8.40 2.79 -4.39
C ALA A 45 -9.37 2.19 -5.40
N SER A 46 -9.13 0.94 -5.82
CA SER A 46 -10.02 0.21 -6.74
C SER A 46 -11.43 0.04 -6.15
N LEU A 47 -11.51 -0.35 -4.89
CA LEU A 47 -12.78 -0.57 -4.20
C LEU A 47 -13.58 0.73 -4.04
N HIS A 48 -12.91 1.81 -3.65
CA HIS A 48 -13.55 3.11 -3.45
C HIS A 48 -14.00 3.72 -4.77
N TYR A 49 -13.21 3.59 -5.81
CA TYR A 49 -13.62 4.02 -7.15
C TYR A 49 -14.85 3.25 -7.64
N ALA A 50 -14.84 1.92 -7.53
CA ALA A 50 -15.97 1.08 -7.94
C ALA A 50 -17.26 1.38 -7.17
N LYS A 51 -17.14 1.84 -5.92
CA LYS A 51 -18.29 2.25 -5.07
C LYS A 51 -18.68 3.72 -5.24
N GLY A 52 -18.00 4.49 -6.08
CA GLY A 52 -18.25 5.92 -6.25
C GLY A 52 -17.88 6.77 -5.02
N VAL A 53 -17.01 6.26 -4.14
CA VAL A 53 -16.56 6.97 -2.92
C VAL A 53 -15.45 7.98 -3.25
N VAL A 54 -14.60 7.67 -4.23
CA VAL A 54 -13.57 8.57 -4.74
C VAL A 54 -13.64 8.65 -6.26
N GLY A 55 -13.36 9.83 -6.82
CA GLY A 55 -13.25 10.07 -8.26
C GLY A 55 -11.80 9.93 -8.76
N ILE A 56 -11.63 10.18 -10.07
CA ILE A 56 -10.29 10.27 -10.69
C ILE A 56 -9.59 11.52 -10.15
N ASN A 57 -8.30 11.38 -9.81
CA ASN A 57 -7.47 12.44 -9.22
C ASN A 57 -8.02 13.01 -7.89
N GLU A 58 -8.88 12.27 -7.22
CA GLU A 58 -9.37 12.61 -5.90
C GLU A 58 -8.53 11.87 -4.84
N PRO A 59 -7.67 12.57 -4.07
CA PRO A 59 -6.79 11.94 -3.10
C PRO A 59 -7.55 11.52 -1.84
N PHE A 60 -7.14 10.39 -1.29
CA PHE A 60 -7.58 9.91 0.01
C PHE A 60 -6.38 9.47 0.87
N VAL A 61 -6.55 9.47 2.19
CA VAL A 61 -5.49 9.16 3.14
C VAL A 61 -5.78 7.83 3.81
N VAL A 62 -4.75 6.99 3.89
CA VAL A 62 -4.80 5.72 4.63
C VAL A 62 -3.77 5.76 5.74
N GLU A 63 -4.21 5.48 6.95
CA GLU A 63 -3.40 5.45 8.16
C GLU A 63 -3.10 4.00 8.55
N SER A 64 -1.85 3.72 8.91
CA SER A 64 -1.44 2.42 9.46
C SER A 64 -1.85 2.26 10.91
N ILE A 65 -1.62 1.07 11.47
CA ILE A 65 -1.82 0.80 12.91
C ILE A 65 -0.96 1.71 13.81
N LEU A 66 0.18 2.19 13.30
CA LEU A 66 1.10 3.07 14.03
C LEU A 66 0.83 4.57 13.79
N GLY A 67 -0.18 4.91 12.98
CA GLY A 67 -0.51 6.30 12.65
C GLY A 67 0.33 6.92 11.53
N THR A 68 1.19 6.15 10.86
CA THR A 68 1.85 6.60 9.62
C THR A 68 0.85 6.61 8.47
N THR A 69 1.04 7.47 7.48
CA THR A 69 0.05 7.67 6.43
C THR A 69 0.62 7.47 5.03
N PHE A 70 -0.21 6.91 4.14
CA PHE A 70 -0.07 7.00 2.70
C PHE A 70 -1.23 7.80 2.12
N THR A 71 -0.97 8.45 0.99
CA THR A 71 -2.01 9.06 0.16
C THR A 71 -2.21 8.19 -1.08
N GLY A 72 -3.45 7.78 -1.32
CA GLY A 72 -3.87 7.06 -2.52
C GLY A 72 -4.72 7.94 -3.42
N GLU A 73 -4.68 7.72 -4.71
CA GLU A 73 -5.59 8.31 -5.70
C GLU A 73 -5.70 7.38 -6.90
N VAL A 74 -6.82 7.47 -7.62
CA VAL A 74 -7.00 6.84 -8.93
C VAL A 74 -6.61 7.83 -10.00
N VAL A 75 -5.57 7.53 -10.79
CA VAL A 75 -5.09 8.44 -11.84
C VAL A 75 -5.64 8.10 -13.23
N GLU A 76 -6.03 6.85 -13.44
CA GLU A 76 -6.55 6.38 -14.73
C GLU A 76 -7.53 5.23 -14.52
N VAL A 77 -8.50 5.13 -15.42
CA VAL A 77 -9.40 3.98 -15.55
C VAL A 77 -9.00 3.18 -16.78
N THR A 78 -8.88 1.88 -16.62
CA THR A 78 -8.42 0.98 -17.67
C THR A 78 -9.17 -0.36 -17.60
N THR A 79 -8.67 -1.36 -18.30
CA THR A 79 -9.13 -2.75 -18.23
C THR A 79 -7.99 -3.69 -18.01
N PHE A 80 -8.22 -4.77 -17.28
CA PHE A 80 -7.29 -5.89 -17.12
C PHE A 80 -8.00 -7.18 -17.52
N GLY A 81 -7.67 -7.68 -18.70
CA GLY A 81 -8.45 -8.74 -19.33
C GLY A 81 -9.92 -8.31 -19.51
N PRO A 82 -10.90 -9.11 -19.07
CA PRO A 82 -12.32 -8.77 -19.18
C PRO A 82 -12.82 -7.84 -18.05
N PHE A 83 -11.97 -7.44 -17.11
CA PHE A 83 -12.39 -6.72 -15.92
C PHE A 83 -12.08 -5.23 -16.02
N PRO A 84 -12.99 -4.35 -15.55
CA PRO A 84 -12.66 -2.95 -15.33
C PRO A 84 -11.56 -2.83 -14.27
N ALA A 85 -10.61 -1.95 -14.49
CA ALA A 85 -9.46 -1.74 -13.63
C ALA A 85 -9.13 -0.26 -13.47
N VAL A 86 -8.33 0.07 -12.49
CA VAL A 86 -7.81 1.42 -12.26
C VAL A 86 -6.30 1.38 -12.12
N VAL A 87 -5.65 2.48 -12.47
CA VAL A 87 -4.24 2.74 -12.16
C VAL A 87 -4.18 3.60 -10.91
N PRO A 88 -3.77 3.06 -9.76
CA PRO A 88 -3.62 3.83 -8.54
C PRO A 88 -2.25 4.52 -8.47
N ARG A 89 -2.21 5.69 -7.87
CA ARG A 89 -0.99 6.34 -7.40
C ARG A 89 -0.97 6.28 -5.88
N VAL A 90 0.14 5.80 -5.32
CA VAL A 90 0.36 5.74 -3.86
C VAL A 90 1.57 6.57 -3.51
N THR A 91 1.40 7.51 -2.61
CA THR A 91 2.46 8.41 -2.13
C THR A 91 2.68 8.18 -0.64
N GLY A 92 3.94 8.05 -0.25
CA GLY A 92 4.35 7.86 1.14
C GLY A 92 5.67 8.57 1.43
N THR A 93 6.14 8.44 2.68
CA THR A 93 7.41 8.99 3.15
C THR A 93 8.37 7.85 3.49
N ALA A 94 9.64 8.01 3.13
CA ALA A 94 10.69 7.09 3.49
C ALA A 94 11.88 7.83 4.10
N TYR A 95 12.64 7.11 4.95
CA TYR A 95 13.82 7.64 5.63
C TYR A 95 15.03 6.77 5.32
N ILE A 96 16.21 7.39 5.17
CA ILE A 96 17.45 6.68 4.99
C ILE A 96 17.84 6.11 6.36
N VAL A 97 17.90 4.77 6.47
CA VAL A 97 18.22 4.06 7.72
C VAL A 97 19.58 3.37 7.71
N GLY A 98 20.28 3.42 6.57
CA GLY A 98 21.62 2.83 6.48
C GLY A 98 22.28 3.05 5.12
N ARG A 99 23.57 2.71 5.07
CA ARG A 99 24.36 2.57 3.86
C ARG A 99 25.05 1.23 3.91
N ASN A 100 25.03 0.48 2.81
CA ASN A 100 25.60 -0.85 2.72
C ASN A 100 26.62 -0.89 1.58
N GLU A 101 27.68 -1.67 1.78
CA GLU A 101 28.61 -2.05 0.74
C GLU A 101 28.50 -3.57 0.55
N LEU A 102 28.20 -4.00 -0.66
CA LEU A 102 28.05 -5.40 -1.02
C LEU A 102 29.15 -5.78 -2.00
N LEU A 103 29.82 -6.88 -1.74
CA LEU A 103 30.90 -7.39 -2.56
C LEU A 103 30.42 -8.67 -3.27
N ILE A 104 30.81 -8.81 -4.53
CA ILE A 104 30.67 -10.06 -5.29
C ILE A 104 32.07 -10.59 -5.53
N ASP A 105 32.38 -11.73 -4.93
CA ASP A 105 33.63 -12.42 -5.19
C ASP A 105 33.57 -13.09 -6.58
N PRO A 106 34.53 -12.85 -7.47
CA PRO A 106 34.54 -13.48 -8.80
C PRO A 106 34.65 -15.03 -8.73
N ASP A 107 35.19 -15.56 -7.66
CA ASP A 107 35.36 -17.01 -7.45
C ASP A 107 34.14 -17.65 -6.75
N ASP A 108 33.14 -16.86 -6.34
CA ASP A 108 31.90 -17.38 -5.78
C ASP A 108 30.99 -17.91 -6.89
N PRO A 109 30.77 -19.26 -6.94
CA PRO A 109 29.93 -19.87 -7.97
C PRO A 109 28.45 -19.44 -7.88
N LEU A 110 28.01 -18.84 -6.77
CA LEU A 110 26.68 -18.33 -6.53
C LEU A 110 26.60 -16.79 -6.56
N GLY A 111 27.69 -16.10 -6.89
CA GLY A 111 27.78 -14.65 -6.88
C GLY A 111 26.75 -13.93 -7.78
N GLN A 112 26.20 -14.62 -8.77
CA GLN A 112 25.10 -14.13 -9.64
C GLN A 112 23.70 -14.53 -9.13
N GLY A 113 23.65 -15.21 -7.98
CA GLY A 113 22.42 -15.76 -7.44
C GLY A 113 21.97 -17.07 -8.13
N PHE A 114 20.83 -17.57 -7.72
CA PHE A 114 20.23 -18.78 -8.30
C PHE A 114 18.71 -18.72 -8.26
N LEU A 115 18.06 -19.49 -9.14
CA LEU A 115 16.62 -19.64 -9.18
C LEU A 115 16.26 -21.10 -8.91
N LEU A 116 15.38 -21.32 -7.93
CA LEU A 116 14.69 -22.60 -7.75
C LEU A 116 13.44 -22.59 -8.64
N ARG A 117 13.34 -23.59 -9.53
CA ARG A 117 12.20 -23.78 -10.43
C ARG A 117 11.46 -25.06 -10.06
#